data_9f0df6aca1753fbfd780196686701fc1
#
_entry.id   9f0df6aca1753fbfd780196686701fc1
#
_cell.length_a   1.000
_cell.length_b   1.000
_cell.length_c   1.000
_cell.angle_alpha   90.00
_cell.angle_beta   90.00
_cell.angle_gamma   90.00
#
_symmetry.space_group_name_H-M   'P 1'
#
loop_
_entity.id
_entity.type
_entity.pdbx_description
1 polymer ?
#
loop_
_entity_poly.entity_id
_entity_poly.type
_entity_poly.pdbx_seq_one_letter_code
_entity_poly.pdbx_strand_id
1 'polypeptide(L)'
;MDSLEEKRNLLKTKVRKLFPAPGLLQTGIKGFGAALRTAPTFNRHCFYKPTAIVVLQGKKQTVLGSEKFTYNENQLVVTSIDIPTVGSIVEASPEKPFMTLILDLDSYLISQLLSEGNYPHNETVRRGMGIAETDEALLDAFYRLISLLD
;
A
#
# COMPACT_ATOMS: atom_id res chain seq x y z
N MET A 1 -15.38 -15.99 -9.55
CA MET A 1 -14.57 -14.93 -8.91
C MET A 1 -14.47 -15.23 -7.43
N ASP A 2 -13.28 -15.26 -6.86
CA ASP A 2 -13.15 -15.53 -5.44
C ASP A 2 -13.47 -14.28 -4.59
N SER A 3 -13.68 -14.49 -3.30
CA SER A 3 -14.08 -13.43 -2.39
C SER A 3 -13.03 -12.34 -2.26
N LEU A 4 -11.74 -12.70 -2.32
CA LEU A 4 -10.64 -11.75 -2.24
C LEU A 4 -10.61 -10.83 -3.47
N GLU A 5 -10.82 -11.37 -4.65
CA GLU A 5 -10.89 -10.62 -5.90
C GLU A 5 -12.10 -9.68 -5.91
N GLU A 6 -13.25 -10.14 -5.42
CA GLU A 6 -14.44 -9.30 -5.30
C GLU A 6 -14.21 -8.10 -4.40
N LYS A 7 -13.59 -8.31 -3.25
CA LYS A 7 -13.27 -7.23 -2.31
C LYS A 7 -12.28 -6.24 -2.91
N ARG A 8 -11.28 -6.74 -3.62
CA ARG A 8 -10.32 -5.89 -4.31
C ARG A 8 -11.00 -5.02 -5.37
N ASN A 9 -11.92 -5.60 -6.13
CA ASN A 9 -12.68 -4.89 -7.15
C ASN A 9 -13.56 -3.79 -6.56
N LEU A 10 -14.19 -4.06 -5.41
CA LEU A 10 -14.96 -3.05 -4.69
C LEU A 10 -14.07 -1.87 -4.25
N LEU A 11 -12.88 -2.18 -3.75
CA LEU A 11 -11.92 -1.15 -3.37
C LEU A 11 -11.46 -0.32 -4.57
N LYS A 12 -11.18 -0.96 -5.70
CA LYS A 12 -10.81 -0.25 -6.93
C LYS A 12 -11.89 0.74 -7.36
N THR A 13 -13.14 0.32 -7.29
CA THR A 13 -14.28 1.18 -7.64
C THR A 13 -14.34 2.40 -6.74
N LYS A 14 -14.15 2.22 -5.44
CA LYS A 14 -14.13 3.34 -4.49
C LYS A 14 -12.94 4.28 -4.73
N VAL A 15 -11.76 3.74 -4.98
CA VAL A 15 -10.57 4.55 -5.27
C VAL A 15 -10.77 5.39 -6.52
N ARG A 16 -11.29 4.80 -7.60
CA ARG A 16 -11.52 5.55 -8.83
C ARG A 16 -12.42 6.77 -8.62
N LYS A 17 -13.41 6.66 -7.75
CA LYS A 17 -14.31 7.78 -7.46
C LYS A 17 -13.63 8.94 -6.75
N LEU A 18 -12.52 8.69 -6.08
CA LEU A 18 -11.77 9.73 -5.37
C LEU A 18 -10.87 10.56 -6.31
N PHE A 19 -10.60 10.05 -7.52
CA PHE A 19 -9.62 10.66 -8.42
C PHE A 19 -10.28 11.21 -9.68
N PRO A 20 -10.44 12.55 -9.81
CA PRO A 20 -10.80 13.16 -11.09
C PRO A 20 -9.64 13.10 -12.09
N ALA A 21 -8.40 12.98 -11.61
CA ALA A 21 -7.20 12.90 -12.42
C ALA A 21 -6.15 12.04 -11.68
N PRO A 22 -5.18 11.46 -12.42
CA PRO A 22 -4.10 10.70 -11.77
C PRO A 22 -3.32 11.54 -10.77
N GLY A 23 -2.82 10.91 -9.73
CA GLY A 23 -2.00 11.58 -8.73
C GLY A 23 -1.98 10.87 -7.40
N LEU A 24 -1.52 11.58 -6.39
CA LEU A 24 -1.50 11.16 -5.01
C LEU A 24 -2.56 11.96 -4.26
N LEU A 25 -3.39 11.28 -3.48
CA LEU A 25 -4.48 11.90 -2.74
C LEU A 25 -4.31 11.64 -1.24
N GLN A 26 -4.35 12.73 -0.46
CA GLN A 26 -4.54 12.65 0.99
C GLN A 26 -6.03 12.79 1.25
N THR A 27 -6.63 11.78 1.89
CA THR A 27 -8.06 11.81 2.20
C THR A 27 -8.35 12.70 3.42
N GLY A 28 -9.62 12.90 3.73
CA GLY A 28 -10.01 13.60 4.95
C GLY A 28 -9.69 12.83 6.24
N ILE A 29 -9.30 11.57 6.13
CA ILE A 29 -8.85 10.76 7.27
C ILE A 29 -7.35 10.93 7.40
N LYS A 30 -6.89 11.44 8.54
CA LYS A 30 -5.46 11.67 8.78
C LYS A 30 -4.67 10.37 8.64
N GLY A 31 -3.59 10.41 7.87
CA GLY A 31 -2.71 9.27 7.65
C GLY A 31 -3.22 8.26 6.63
N PHE A 32 -4.36 8.52 6.00
CA PHE A 32 -4.93 7.63 5.00
C PHE A 32 -4.99 8.33 3.65
N GLY A 33 -4.38 7.72 2.65
CA GLY A 33 -4.34 8.24 1.30
C GLY A 33 -4.45 7.16 0.25
N ALA A 34 -4.36 7.59 -1.00
CA ALA A 34 -4.43 6.70 -2.14
C ALA A 34 -3.58 7.26 -3.27
N ALA A 35 -3.20 6.41 -4.21
CA ALA A 35 -2.52 6.84 -5.42
C ALA A 35 -3.13 6.16 -6.64
N LEU A 36 -3.20 6.90 -7.72
CA LEU A 36 -3.63 6.40 -9.03
C LEU A 36 -2.70 6.94 -10.09
N ARG A 37 -2.02 6.05 -10.81
CA ARG A 37 -1.07 6.40 -11.87
C ARG A 37 -1.45 5.67 -13.15
N THR A 38 -1.40 6.37 -14.26
CA THR A 38 -1.85 5.84 -15.56
C THR A 38 -0.72 5.53 -16.52
N ALA A 39 0.53 5.73 -16.11
CA ALA A 39 1.70 5.47 -16.95
C ALA A 39 2.83 4.88 -16.12
N PRO A 40 3.69 4.04 -16.75
CA PRO A 40 4.90 3.58 -16.07
C PRO A 40 5.84 4.73 -15.75
N THR A 41 6.66 4.55 -14.73
CA THR A 41 7.73 5.48 -14.36
C THR A 41 9.02 4.69 -14.18
N PHE A 42 10.16 5.39 -14.24
CA PHE A 42 11.47 4.75 -14.12
C PHE A 42 12.34 5.49 -13.13
N ASN A 43 12.93 4.74 -12.20
CA ASN A 43 13.98 5.21 -11.29
C ASN A 43 13.63 6.53 -10.59
N ARG A 44 12.43 6.60 -10.02
CA ARG A 44 12.00 7.76 -9.24
C ARG A 44 12.51 7.64 -7.82
N HIS A 45 13.17 8.70 -7.35
CA HIS A 45 13.59 8.77 -5.95
C HIS A 45 12.38 8.99 -5.07
N CYS A 46 12.20 8.10 -4.09
CA CYS A 46 11.10 8.13 -3.15
C CYS A 46 11.64 8.09 -1.73
N PHE A 47 10.91 8.71 -0.83
CA PHE A 47 11.22 8.63 0.59
C PHE A 47 10.02 8.03 1.31
N TYR A 48 10.18 6.83 1.82
CA TYR A 48 9.10 6.15 2.54
C TYR A 48 9.22 6.42 4.03
N LYS A 49 8.12 6.86 4.63
CA LYS A 49 7.91 6.86 6.07
C LYS A 49 7.34 5.50 6.47
N PRO A 50 7.26 5.19 7.77
CA PRO A 50 6.52 3.99 8.19
C PRO A 50 5.10 4.01 7.63
N THR A 51 4.81 3.06 6.74
CA THR A 51 3.52 2.96 6.03
C THR A 51 3.17 1.52 5.73
N ALA A 52 1.87 1.29 5.55
CA ALA A 52 1.35 0.08 4.94
C ALA A 52 0.70 0.47 3.62
N ILE A 53 1.11 -0.17 2.53
CA ILE A 53 0.61 0.12 1.19
C ILE A 53 -0.02 -1.14 0.63
N VAL A 54 -1.32 -1.06 0.32
CA VAL A 54 -2.04 -2.15 -0.33
C VAL A 54 -2.11 -1.85 -1.81
N VAL A 55 -1.57 -2.75 -2.62
CA VAL A 55 -1.64 -2.63 -4.08
C VAL A 55 -2.95 -3.23 -4.55
N LEU A 56 -3.77 -2.43 -5.19
CA LEU A 56 -5.07 -2.86 -5.72
C LEU A 56 -4.97 -3.29 -7.18
N GLN A 57 -4.06 -2.70 -7.93
CA GLN A 57 -3.88 -3.00 -9.35
C GLN A 57 -2.52 -2.49 -9.82
N GLY A 58 -1.92 -3.24 -10.76
CA GLY A 58 -0.66 -2.86 -11.35
C GLY A 58 0.54 -3.46 -10.63
N LYS A 59 1.72 -2.99 -10.98
CA LYS A 59 2.97 -3.56 -10.47
C LYS A 59 4.01 -2.47 -10.30
N LYS A 60 4.71 -2.53 -9.19
CA LYS A 60 5.80 -1.61 -8.88
C LYS A 60 7.04 -2.36 -8.45
N GLN A 61 8.19 -1.77 -8.72
CA GLN A 61 9.49 -2.28 -8.34
C GLN A 61 10.21 -1.21 -7.54
N THR A 62 10.76 -1.58 -6.39
CA THR A 62 11.45 -0.64 -5.51
C THR A 62 12.82 -1.20 -5.17
N VAL A 63 13.85 -0.38 -5.27
CA VAL A 63 15.21 -0.73 -4.92
C VAL A 63 15.59 -0.03 -3.63
N LEU A 64 16.02 -0.83 -2.66
CA LEU A 64 16.52 -0.38 -1.37
C LEU A 64 17.95 -0.92 -1.21
N GLY A 65 18.94 -0.05 -1.35
CA GLY A 65 20.34 -0.49 -1.36
C GLY A 65 20.59 -1.45 -2.52
N SER A 66 21.03 -2.67 -2.21
CA SER A 66 21.25 -3.73 -3.20
C SER A 66 20.05 -4.65 -3.38
N GLU A 67 18.98 -4.46 -2.62
CA GLU A 67 17.80 -5.30 -2.69
C GLU A 67 16.73 -4.71 -3.60
N LYS A 68 16.08 -5.59 -4.37
CA LYS A 68 14.99 -5.23 -5.26
C LYS A 68 13.71 -5.91 -4.80
N PHE A 69 12.67 -5.12 -4.61
CA PHE A 69 11.33 -5.60 -4.24
C PHE A 69 10.38 -5.36 -5.40
N THR A 70 9.62 -6.39 -5.77
CA THR A 70 8.60 -6.28 -6.81
C THR A 70 7.26 -6.69 -6.20
N TYR A 71 6.23 -5.88 -6.36
CA TYR A 71 4.92 -6.14 -5.76
C TYR A 71 3.77 -5.73 -6.66
N ASN A 72 2.65 -6.45 -6.52
CA ASN A 72 1.46 -6.32 -7.36
C ASN A 72 0.17 -6.40 -6.55
N GLU A 73 -0.97 -6.58 -7.23
CA GLU A 73 -2.32 -6.49 -6.65
C GLU A 73 -2.65 -7.53 -5.58
N ASN A 74 -1.79 -8.48 -5.32
CA ASN A 74 -2.04 -9.47 -4.26
C ASN A 74 -1.23 -9.17 -3.01
N GLN A 75 -0.58 -8.01 -2.95
CA GLN A 75 0.47 -7.80 -1.97
C GLN A 75 0.30 -6.53 -1.18
N LEU A 76 0.80 -6.59 0.06
CA LEU A 76 0.92 -5.48 0.99
C LEU A 76 2.40 -5.20 1.17
N VAL A 77 2.77 -3.92 1.12
CA VAL A 77 4.14 -3.48 1.41
C VAL A 77 4.13 -2.73 2.74
N VAL A 78 4.97 -3.15 3.66
CA VAL A 78 5.11 -2.48 4.96
C VAL A 78 6.51 -1.91 5.07
N THR A 79 6.59 -0.63 5.40
CA THR A 79 7.84 0.06 5.69
C THR A 79 7.84 0.45 7.15
N SER A 80 8.88 0.09 7.89
CA SER A 80 8.92 0.26 9.35
C SER A 80 9.80 1.41 9.81
N ILE A 81 10.63 1.95 8.91
CA ILE A 81 11.54 3.07 9.21
C ILE A 81 11.54 4.04 8.02
N ASP A 82 12.09 5.22 8.25
CA ASP A 82 12.30 6.20 7.17
C ASP A 82 13.36 5.67 6.19
N ILE A 83 13.01 5.51 4.92
CA ILE A 83 13.90 4.89 3.94
C ILE A 83 13.87 5.64 2.62
N PRO A 84 15.05 6.09 2.10
CA PRO A 84 15.14 6.52 0.72
C PRO A 84 15.19 5.30 -0.21
N THR A 85 14.42 5.35 -1.28
CA THR A 85 14.30 4.26 -2.25
C THR A 85 14.33 4.80 -3.67
N VAL A 86 14.54 3.90 -4.62
CA VAL A 86 14.37 4.21 -6.04
C VAL A 86 13.27 3.28 -6.57
N GLY A 87 12.18 3.87 -7.03
CA GLY A 87 11.00 3.12 -7.45
C GLY A 87 10.68 3.27 -8.92
N SER A 88 10.08 2.23 -9.48
CA SER A 88 9.58 2.23 -10.86
C SER A 88 8.21 1.58 -10.90
N ILE A 89 7.23 2.28 -11.49
CA ILE A 89 5.94 1.67 -11.77
C ILE A 89 6.12 0.90 -13.08
N VAL A 90 5.98 -0.43 -13.01
CA VAL A 90 6.28 -1.34 -14.12
C VAL A 90 5.04 -1.57 -14.98
N GLU A 91 3.88 -1.70 -14.35
CA GLU A 91 2.61 -1.91 -15.04
C GLU A 91 1.60 -0.86 -14.64
N ALA A 92 1.24 -0.01 -15.58
CA ALA A 92 0.19 1.00 -15.46
C ALA A 92 -0.22 1.46 -16.85
N SER A 93 -1.52 1.71 -17.04
CA SER A 93 -2.09 2.27 -18.26
C SER A 93 -3.35 3.05 -17.90
N PRO A 94 -3.90 3.88 -18.80
CA PRO A 94 -5.18 4.53 -18.55
C PRO A 94 -6.33 3.54 -18.30
N GLU A 95 -6.31 2.39 -18.97
CA GLU A 95 -7.34 1.34 -18.83
C GLU A 95 -7.14 0.53 -17.55
N LYS A 96 -5.88 0.30 -17.16
CA LYS A 96 -5.51 -0.41 -15.94
C LYS A 96 -4.49 0.41 -15.15
N PRO A 97 -4.94 1.46 -14.48
CA PRO A 97 -4.01 2.29 -13.70
C PRO A 97 -3.41 1.53 -12.52
N PHE A 98 -2.21 1.91 -12.14
CA PHE A 98 -1.62 1.46 -10.88
C PHE A 98 -2.37 2.16 -9.75
N MET A 99 -2.96 1.36 -8.86
CA MET A 99 -3.77 1.87 -7.75
C MET A 99 -3.29 1.31 -6.42
N THR A 100 -3.12 2.19 -5.44
CA THR A 100 -2.74 1.79 -4.08
C THR A 100 -3.56 2.54 -3.04
N LEU A 101 -3.71 1.90 -1.88
CA LEU A 101 -4.16 2.55 -0.65
C LEU A 101 -2.95 2.67 0.27
N ILE A 102 -2.82 3.80 0.94
CA ILE A 102 -1.64 4.14 1.74
C ILE A 102 -2.09 4.50 3.14
N LEU A 103 -1.57 3.78 4.14
CA LEU A 103 -1.87 4.05 5.54
C LEU A 103 -0.56 4.35 6.27
N ASP A 104 -0.44 5.57 6.80
CA ASP A 104 0.71 5.93 7.63
C ASP A 104 0.63 5.13 8.94
N LEU A 105 1.77 4.61 9.38
CA LEU A 105 1.87 3.86 10.62
C LEU A 105 2.39 4.77 11.73
N ASP A 106 1.56 4.98 12.74
CA ASP A 106 1.95 5.73 13.93
C ASP A 106 2.72 4.80 14.86
N SER A 107 3.98 5.12 15.12
CA SER A 107 4.87 4.29 15.95
C SER A 107 4.31 4.07 17.35
N TYR A 108 3.67 5.08 17.91
CA TYR A 108 3.07 4.97 19.24
C TYR A 108 1.90 3.99 19.26
N LEU A 109 0.99 4.09 18.27
CA LEU A 109 -0.14 3.16 18.14
C LEU A 109 0.33 1.74 17.89
N ILE A 110 1.34 1.56 17.06
CA ILE A 110 1.90 0.22 16.79
C ILE A 110 2.48 -0.37 18.07
N SER A 111 3.22 0.43 18.84
CA SER A 111 3.78 -0.02 20.11
C SER A 111 2.69 -0.42 21.11
N GLN A 112 1.61 0.36 21.18
CA GLN A 112 0.46 0.02 22.05
C GLN A 112 -0.18 -1.30 21.64
N LEU A 113 -0.45 -1.48 20.35
CA LEU A 113 -1.06 -2.70 19.84
C LEU A 113 -0.18 -3.92 20.11
N LEU A 114 1.12 -3.80 19.94
CA LEU A 114 2.07 -4.89 20.20
C LEU A 114 2.14 -5.23 21.68
N SER A 115 1.99 -4.26 22.59
CA SER A 115 2.00 -4.51 24.02
C SER A 115 0.71 -5.16 24.53
N GLU A 116 -0.41 -4.93 23.87
CA GLU A 116 -1.71 -5.49 24.23
C GLU A 116 -1.94 -6.89 23.66
N GLY A 117 -1.19 -7.26 22.62
CA GLY A 117 -1.36 -8.52 21.92
C GLY A 117 -0.21 -9.48 22.18
N ASN A 118 -0.45 -10.74 21.88
CA ASN A 118 0.58 -11.77 21.94
C ASN A 118 1.02 -12.11 20.51
N TYR A 119 1.82 -11.23 19.94
CA TYR A 119 2.28 -11.37 18.56
C TYR A 119 3.61 -12.09 18.49
N PRO A 120 3.83 -12.96 17.46
CA PRO A 120 5.11 -13.61 17.30
C PRO A 120 6.22 -12.58 17.03
N HIS A 121 7.34 -12.76 17.69
CA HIS A 121 8.50 -11.92 17.52
C HIS A 121 9.47 -12.61 16.56
N ASN A 122 9.69 -12.02 15.40
CA ASN A 122 10.60 -12.58 14.40
C ASN A 122 11.85 -11.69 14.29
N GLU A 123 12.93 -12.13 14.90
CA GLU A 123 14.19 -11.39 14.93
C GLU A 123 14.95 -11.41 13.60
N THR A 124 14.55 -12.27 12.65
CA THR A 124 15.25 -12.41 11.38
C THR A 124 14.87 -11.34 10.36
N VAL A 125 13.74 -10.66 10.54
CA VAL A 125 13.27 -9.62 9.62
C VAL A 125 13.77 -8.27 10.11
N ARG A 126 14.93 -7.85 9.64
CA ARG A 126 15.54 -6.56 9.99
C ARG A 126 15.64 -5.61 8.81
N ARG A 127 14.88 -5.88 7.76
CA ARG A 127 14.79 -4.98 6.62
C ARG A 127 13.80 -3.88 6.96
N GLY A 128 14.07 -2.66 6.55
CA GLY A 128 13.13 -1.56 6.74
C GLY A 128 11.87 -1.70 5.90
N MET A 129 11.79 -2.69 5.02
CA MET A 129 10.68 -2.94 4.12
C MET A 129 10.39 -4.44 4.01
N GLY A 130 9.12 -4.79 4.00
CA GLY A 130 8.66 -6.17 3.82
C GLY A 130 7.45 -6.25 2.93
N ILE A 131 7.27 -7.40 2.28
CA ILE A 131 6.13 -7.68 1.41
C ILE A 131 5.40 -8.90 1.94
N ALA A 132 4.07 -8.81 2.01
CA ALA A 132 3.22 -9.92 2.44
C ALA A 132 2.02 -10.03 1.50
N GLU A 133 1.40 -11.22 1.47
CA GLU A 133 0.16 -11.40 0.75
C GLU A 133 -1.00 -10.77 1.53
N THR A 134 -1.93 -10.14 0.83
CA THR A 134 -3.14 -9.60 1.46
C THR A 134 -4.17 -10.71 1.68
N ASP A 135 -4.94 -10.59 2.74
CA ASP A 135 -6.05 -11.50 3.03
C ASP A 135 -7.37 -10.73 3.05
N GLU A 136 -8.47 -11.49 3.19
CA GLU A 136 -9.82 -10.90 3.19
C GLU A 136 -10.03 -9.95 4.37
N ALA A 137 -9.52 -10.30 5.54
CA ALA A 137 -9.69 -9.49 6.75
C ALA A 137 -9.03 -8.12 6.58
N LEU A 138 -7.85 -8.09 5.96
CA LEU A 138 -7.14 -6.84 5.68
C LEU A 138 -7.92 -5.99 4.66
N LEU A 139 -8.38 -6.58 3.58
CA LEU A 139 -9.14 -5.85 2.57
C LEU A 139 -10.48 -5.36 3.12
N ASP A 140 -11.14 -6.13 3.98
CA ASP A 140 -12.35 -5.68 4.69
C ASP A 140 -12.08 -4.47 5.56
N ALA A 141 -10.97 -4.47 6.28
CA ALA A 141 -10.59 -3.34 7.12
C ALA A 141 -10.38 -2.07 6.28
N PHE A 142 -9.69 -2.18 5.16
CA PHE A 142 -9.51 -1.04 4.25
C PHE A 142 -10.81 -0.61 3.61
N TYR A 143 -11.70 -1.55 3.28
CA TYR A 143 -13.01 -1.22 2.74
C TYR A 143 -13.85 -0.42 3.74
N ARG A 144 -13.86 -0.83 5.01
CA ARG A 144 -14.54 -0.06 6.06
C ARG A 144 -13.94 1.32 6.22
N LEU A 145 -12.62 1.42 6.16
CA LEU A 145 -11.92 2.70 6.30
C LEU A 145 -12.28 3.66 5.17
N ILE A 146 -12.18 3.21 3.91
CA ILE A 146 -12.48 4.07 2.76
C ILE A 146 -13.97 4.43 2.70
N SER A 147 -14.84 3.55 3.21
CA SER A 147 -16.28 3.81 3.23
C SER A 147 -16.67 4.95 4.17
N LEU A 148 -15.79 5.34 5.10
CA LEU A 148 -16.00 6.51 5.92
C LEU A 148 -15.96 7.82 5.13
N LEU A 149 -15.48 7.78 3.90
CA LEU A 149 -15.39 8.93 3.01
C LEU A 149 -16.67 9.14 2.18
N ASP A 150 -17.60 8.22 2.21
CA ASP A 150 -18.86 8.28 1.44
C ASP A 150 -19.80 9.37 1.98
#